data_0444b0286728ce454f78d264a43a0675
#
_entry.id   0444b0286728ce454f78d264a43a0675
#
_cell.length_a   1.000
_cell.length_b   1.000
_cell.length_c   1.000
_cell.angle_alpha   90.00
_cell.angle_beta   90.00
_cell.angle_gamma   90.00
#
_symmetry.space_group_name_H-M   'P 1'
#
loop_
_entity.id
_entity.type
_entity.pdbx_description
1 polymer ?
#
loop_
_entity_poly.entity_id
_entity_poly.type
_entity_poly.pdbx_seq_one_letter_code
_entity_poly.pdbx_strand_id
1 'polypeptide(L)'
;MAAPERALYGECRARLPTNGLDRPEVIYQRQRHSPDRLNNSTRRTYDLLRSTLVAMGRSVPLVEGELTDAMSASRSTVRAVLQQLAREGLVTREPKNGTRATGSLLLPIDELSPIQARTLESQLLGCPPMVRDRLCLPVGWTVLMIESLLLENAVPLGLSVSYIALGEGQESDINTDEPDVLLILERQLGIRIGGSRTTVSAVSADEQSAELLGVEGGAPLIWLEDVISDDHGQPRALSQLRLRGDRVAFSANARRSA
;
A
#
# COMPACT_ATOMS: atom_id res chain seq x y z
N MET A 1 -6.89 -13.56 -38.83
CA MET A 1 -5.54 -14.05 -38.50
C MET A 1 -5.23 -13.53 -37.12
N ALA A 2 -5.33 -14.39 -36.13
CA ALA A 2 -5.12 -14.04 -34.71
C ALA A 2 -3.63 -14.19 -34.39
N ALA A 3 -3.02 -13.16 -33.82
CA ALA A 3 -1.66 -13.19 -33.30
C ALA A 3 -1.66 -13.84 -31.90
N PRO A 4 -0.62 -14.56 -31.50
CA PRO A 4 -0.60 -15.35 -30.29
C PRO A 4 -0.17 -14.51 -29.07
N GLU A 5 -1.09 -14.31 -28.18
CA GLU A 5 -0.85 -13.92 -26.79
C GLU A 5 -0.41 -15.15 -25.98
N ARG A 6 0.87 -15.48 -25.98
CA ARG A 6 1.46 -16.45 -25.04
C ARG A 6 2.97 -16.43 -25.14
N ALA A 7 3.65 -15.58 -24.39
CA ALA A 7 5.04 -15.79 -23.95
C ALA A 7 5.55 -14.67 -23.02
N LEU A 8 5.03 -14.53 -21.80
CA LEU A 8 5.67 -13.70 -20.76
C LEU A 8 5.62 -14.31 -19.35
N TYR A 9 5.20 -15.55 -19.20
CA TYR A 9 5.41 -16.30 -17.95
C TYR A 9 6.40 -17.42 -18.21
N GLY A 10 7.67 -17.06 -18.37
CA GLY A 10 8.75 -18.00 -18.22
C GLY A 10 8.71 -18.56 -16.79
N GLU A 11 8.62 -19.88 -16.67
CA GLU A 11 8.68 -20.58 -15.40
C GLU A 11 10.01 -20.29 -14.70
N CYS A 12 10.05 -19.23 -13.89
CA CYS A 12 11.09 -19.04 -12.91
C CYS A 12 10.73 -19.91 -11.69
N ARG A 13 10.87 -21.22 -11.83
CA ARG A 13 10.99 -22.14 -10.68
C ARG A 13 12.33 -21.86 -10.04
N ALA A 14 12.41 -20.82 -9.21
CA ALA A 14 13.47 -20.69 -8.24
C ALA A 14 13.39 -21.92 -7.33
N ARG A 15 14.32 -22.87 -7.54
CA ARG A 15 14.55 -23.94 -6.56
C ARG A 15 14.99 -23.24 -5.28
N LEU A 16 14.11 -23.20 -4.29
CA LEU A 16 14.49 -22.80 -2.93
C LEU A 16 15.68 -23.68 -2.51
N PRO A 17 16.74 -23.11 -1.93
CA PRO A 17 17.87 -23.88 -1.44
C PRO A 17 17.37 -24.86 -0.38
N THR A 18 17.56 -26.17 -0.64
CA THR A 18 17.11 -27.27 0.24
C THR A 18 18.08 -27.53 1.39
N ASN A 19 18.99 -26.63 1.69
CA ASN A 19 19.99 -26.82 2.72
C ASN A 19 19.40 -26.46 4.11
N GLY A 20 19.02 -27.47 4.87
CA GLY A 20 18.86 -27.40 6.32
C GLY A 20 17.53 -26.88 6.86
N LEU A 21 16.55 -26.58 6.03
CA LEU A 21 15.21 -26.24 6.51
C LEU A 21 14.41 -27.52 6.75
N ASP A 22 13.92 -27.70 7.95
CA ASP A 22 12.89 -28.71 8.24
C ASP A 22 11.74 -28.57 7.22
N ARG A 23 11.15 -29.70 6.85
CA ARG A 23 9.98 -29.67 5.93
C ARG A 23 8.89 -28.79 6.52
N PRO A 24 8.17 -28.03 5.70
CA PRO A 24 7.12 -27.11 6.17
C PRO A 24 6.13 -27.77 7.14
N GLU A 25 5.82 -29.05 6.94
CA GLU A 25 4.92 -29.83 7.81
C GLU A 25 5.50 -30.01 9.22
N VAL A 26 6.82 -30.22 9.34
CA VAL A 26 7.50 -30.37 10.63
C VAL A 26 7.52 -29.03 11.37
N ILE A 27 7.82 -27.93 10.66
CA ILE A 27 7.74 -26.58 11.22
C ILE A 27 6.33 -26.29 11.71
N TYR A 28 5.31 -26.60 10.90
CA TYR A 28 3.91 -26.41 11.26
C TYR A 28 3.51 -27.21 12.49
N GLN A 29 3.92 -28.49 12.58
CA GLN A 29 3.63 -29.36 13.74
C GLN A 29 4.28 -28.83 15.03
N ARG A 30 5.50 -28.32 14.97
CA ARG A 30 6.18 -27.68 16.12
C ARG A 30 5.46 -26.42 16.61
N GLN A 31 4.75 -25.73 15.74
CA GLN A 31 3.97 -24.53 16.07
C GLN A 31 2.56 -24.84 16.60
N ARG A 32 2.14 -26.12 16.60
CA ARG A 32 0.86 -26.53 17.15
C ARG A 32 0.95 -26.54 18.69
N HIS A 33 0.18 -25.67 19.31
CA HIS A 33 -0.05 -25.70 20.75
C HIS A 33 -1.27 -26.58 21.05
N SER A 34 -1.36 -27.11 22.26
CA SER A 34 -2.36 -28.04 22.85
C SER A 34 -3.71 -28.23 22.10
N PRO A 35 -4.18 -29.47 21.92
CA PRO A 35 -5.40 -29.79 21.15
C PRO A 35 -6.71 -29.29 21.74
N ASP A 36 -6.72 -28.85 23.01
CA ASP A 36 -7.96 -28.58 23.74
C ASP A 36 -8.59 -27.19 23.47
N ARG A 37 -8.07 -26.41 22.51
CA ARG A 37 -8.59 -25.09 22.18
C ARG A 37 -8.84 -24.94 20.69
N LEU A 38 -9.97 -24.34 20.33
CA LEU A 38 -10.40 -24.13 18.94
C LEU A 38 -9.40 -23.31 18.12
N ASN A 39 -8.68 -22.36 18.74
CA ASN A 39 -7.69 -21.53 18.07
C ASN A 39 -6.38 -21.43 18.87
N ASN A 40 -5.46 -22.37 18.64
CA ASN A 40 -4.20 -22.48 19.37
C ASN A 40 -2.98 -21.92 18.66
N SER A 41 -3.14 -21.31 17.50
CA SER A 41 -2.04 -20.72 16.74
C SER A 41 -1.96 -19.21 16.97
N THR A 42 -0.86 -18.74 17.52
CA THR A 42 -0.58 -17.30 17.64
C THR A 42 -0.72 -16.60 16.29
N ARG A 43 -0.23 -17.25 15.21
CA ARG A 43 -0.36 -16.71 13.85
C ARG A 43 -1.82 -16.56 13.42
N ARG A 44 -2.66 -17.58 13.60
CA ARG A 44 -4.10 -17.49 13.23
C ARG A 44 -4.83 -16.44 14.06
N THR A 45 -4.54 -16.36 15.35
CA THR A 45 -5.09 -15.32 16.24
C THR A 45 -4.63 -13.93 15.79
N TYR A 46 -3.37 -13.79 15.39
CA TYR A 46 -2.82 -12.57 14.84
C TYR A 46 -3.53 -12.17 13.54
N ASP A 47 -3.62 -13.09 12.57
CA ASP A 47 -4.25 -12.81 11.27
C ASP A 47 -5.72 -12.37 11.45
N LEU A 48 -6.47 -13.05 12.33
CA LEU A 48 -7.86 -12.73 12.62
C LEU A 48 -8.01 -11.37 13.33
N LEU A 49 -7.20 -11.09 14.34
CA LEU A 49 -7.26 -9.81 15.05
C LEU A 49 -6.82 -8.66 14.14
N ARG A 50 -5.73 -8.84 13.40
CA ARG A 50 -5.23 -7.83 12.47
C ARG A 50 -6.28 -7.46 11.42
N SER A 51 -6.88 -8.46 10.75
CA SER A 51 -7.92 -8.21 9.74
C SER A 51 -9.14 -7.49 10.33
N THR A 52 -9.54 -7.84 11.56
CA THR A 52 -10.65 -7.19 12.26
C THR A 52 -10.33 -5.72 12.57
N LEU A 53 -9.13 -5.43 13.08
CA LEU A 53 -8.71 -4.06 13.41
C LEU A 53 -8.62 -3.17 12.16
N VAL A 54 -8.07 -3.71 11.07
CA VAL A 54 -8.00 -3.02 9.79
C VAL A 54 -9.40 -2.72 9.25
N ALA A 55 -10.30 -3.72 9.27
CA ALA A 55 -11.68 -3.54 8.81
C ALA A 55 -12.48 -2.53 9.65
N MET A 56 -12.17 -2.38 10.94
CA MET A 56 -12.79 -1.36 11.78
C MET A 56 -12.42 0.07 11.39
N GLY A 57 -11.21 0.29 10.86
CA GLY A 57 -10.73 1.58 10.37
C GLY A 57 -10.67 2.72 11.41
N ARG A 58 -10.84 2.42 12.69
CA ARG A 58 -10.95 3.42 13.78
C ARG A 58 -10.28 2.97 15.07
N SER A 59 -9.88 3.94 15.87
CA SER A 59 -9.34 3.67 17.20
C SER A 59 -10.43 3.19 18.16
N VAL A 60 -10.26 1.99 18.70
CA VAL A 60 -11.17 1.39 19.69
C VAL A 60 -10.38 0.83 20.87
N PRO A 61 -10.94 0.86 22.10
CA PRO A 61 -10.32 0.18 23.24
C PRO A 61 -10.36 -1.34 23.02
N LEU A 62 -9.29 -2.03 23.45
CA LEU A 62 -9.16 -3.47 23.34
C LEU A 62 -9.05 -4.08 24.76
N VAL A 63 -10.00 -4.92 25.12
CA VAL A 63 -10.04 -5.61 26.42
C VAL A 63 -9.54 -7.04 26.24
N GLU A 64 -8.41 -7.40 26.88
CA GLU A 64 -7.79 -8.74 26.73
C GLU A 64 -8.77 -9.89 27.03
N GLY A 65 -9.66 -9.72 28.01
CA GLY A 65 -10.66 -10.74 28.36
C GLY A 65 -11.64 -10.99 27.23
N GLU A 66 -12.22 -9.92 26.67
CA GLU A 66 -13.17 -10.01 25.55
C GLU A 66 -12.52 -10.61 24.29
N LEU A 67 -11.27 -10.23 24.01
CA LEU A 67 -10.52 -10.80 22.92
C LEU A 67 -10.22 -12.30 23.12
N THR A 68 -9.96 -12.72 24.35
CA THR A 68 -9.74 -14.14 24.70
C THR A 68 -10.99 -14.96 24.37
N ASP A 69 -12.16 -14.46 24.74
CA ASP A 69 -13.43 -15.13 24.50
C ASP A 69 -13.82 -15.10 23.01
N ALA A 70 -13.75 -13.91 22.38
CA ALA A 70 -14.12 -13.73 20.98
C ALA A 70 -13.24 -14.55 20.01
N MET A 71 -11.98 -14.76 20.35
CA MET A 71 -11.03 -15.51 19.52
C MET A 71 -10.86 -16.97 19.95
N SER A 72 -11.50 -17.40 21.00
CA SER A 72 -11.32 -18.74 21.58
C SER A 72 -9.84 -19.09 21.78
N ALA A 73 -9.03 -18.09 22.18
CA ALA A 73 -7.59 -18.20 22.34
C ALA A 73 -7.18 -18.07 23.82
N SER A 74 -5.95 -18.49 24.16
CA SER A 74 -5.45 -18.31 25.51
C SER A 74 -5.08 -16.85 25.79
N ARG A 75 -5.12 -16.42 27.04
CA ARG A 75 -4.63 -15.09 27.46
C ARG A 75 -3.18 -14.84 27.05
N SER A 76 -2.32 -15.88 27.13
CA SER A 76 -0.93 -15.78 26.69
C SER A 76 -0.82 -15.55 25.18
N THR A 77 -1.64 -16.25 24.40
CA THR A 77 -1.71 -16.07 22.94
C THR A 77 -2.18 -14.65 22.59
N VAL A 78 -3.28 -14.17 23.20
CA VAL A 78 -3.79 -12.82 22.95
C VAL A 78 -2.75 -11.76 23.33
N ARG A 79 -2.06 -11.91 24.47
CA ARG A 79 -0.98 -10.98 24.86
C ARG A 79 0.18 -10.94 23.87
N ALA A 80 0.62 -12.11 23.40
CA ALA A 80 1.70 -12.21 22.40
C ALA A 80 1.29 -11.51 21.09
N VAL A 81 0.05 -11.72 20.64
CA VAL A 81 -0.51 -11.06 19.44
C VAL A 81 -0.60 -9.56 19.63
N LEU A 82 -1.13 -9.08 20.76
CA LEU A 82 -1.21 -7.64 21.04
C LEU A 82 0.18 -6.98 21.14
N GLN A 83 1.19 -7.70 21.64
CA GLN A 83 2.57 -7.21 21.64
C GLN A 83 3.13 -7.11 20.21
N GLN A 84 2.83 -8.07 19.36
CA GLN A 84 3.26 -8.04 17.96
C GLN A 84 2.58 -6.87 17.21
N LEU A 85 1.26 -6.74 17.32
CA LEU A 85 0.50 -5.62 16.72
C LEU A 85 0.95 -4.25 17.25
N ALA A 86 1.41 -4.17 18.50
CA ALA A 86 1.96 -2.93 19.05
C ALA A 86 3.32 -2.58 18.42
N ARG A 87 4.18 -3.56 18.14
CA ARG A 87 5.43 -3.33 17.40
C ARG A 87 5.20 -2.89 15.95
N GLU A 88 4.09 -3.34 15.37
CA GLU A 88 3.65 -2.96 14.02
C GLU A 88 2.88 -1.63 13.99
N GLY A 89 2.68 -0.96 15.12
CA GLY A 89 1.97 0.31 15.21
C GLY A 89 0.44 0.22 15.09
N LEU A 90 -0.13 -0.97 14.93
CA LEU A 90 -1.59 -1.18 14.83
C LEU A 90 -2.32 -1.09 16.18
N VAL A 91 -1.58 -1.16 17.27
CA VAL A 91 -2.08 -1.10 18.64
C VAL A 91 -1.17 -0.22 19.47
N THR A 92 -1.76 0.66 20.31
CA THR A 92 -1.05 1.39 21.35
C THR A 92 -1.33 0.80 22.72
N ARG A 93 -0.32 0.83 23.59
CA ARG A 93 -0.43 0.37 24.98
C ARG A 93 0.04 1.49 25.92
N GLU A 94 -0.90 2.09 26.59
CA GLU A 94 -0.61 3.17 27.54
C GLU A 94 -0.91 2.74 28.97
N PRO A 95 0.00 3.00 29.92
CA PRO A 95 -0.16 2.52 31.31
C PRO A 95 -1.46 2.95 31.99
N LYS A 96 -2.04 4.09 31.58
CA LYS A 96 -3.28 4.63 32.18
C LYS A 96 -4.51 4.49 31.28
N ASN A 97 -4.30 4.40 29.96
CA ASN A 97 -5.38 4.39 28.95
C ASN A 97 -5.64 2.99 28.39
N GLY A 98 -4.88 1.99 28.84
CA GLY A 98 -5.03 0.60 28.42
C GLY A 98 -4.49 0.33 27.01
N THR A 99 -5.05 -0.69 26.37
CA THR A 99 -4.70 -1.12 25.01
C THR A 99 -5.76 -0.59 24.06
N ARG A 100 -5.32 0.03 22.95
CA ARG A 100 -6.24 0.58 21.93
C ARG A 100 -5.73 0.25 20.52
N ALA A 101 -6.64 0.01 19.60
CA ALA A 101 -6.32 0.02 18.17
C ALA A 101 -5.96 1.46 17.73
N THR A 102 -4.98 1.60 16.85
CA THR A 102 -4.60 2.92 16.30
C THR A 102 -5.58 3.40 15.22
N GLY A 103 -6.25 2.46 14.56
CA GLY A 103 -7.02 2.69 13.35
C GLY A 103 -6.10 2.67 12.11
N SER A 104 -6.57 2.07 11.04
CA SER A 104 -5.89 2.07 9.73
C SER A 104 -6.82 2.68 8.70
N LEU A 105 -6.26 3.44 7.76
CA LEU A 105 -7.01 3.93 6.61
C LEU A 105 -7.21 2.77 5.63
N LEU A 106 -8.46 2.35 5.44
CA LEU A 106 -8.82 1.33 4.47
C LEU A 106 -9.23 2.02 3.16
N LEU A 107 -8.41 1.86 2.14
CA LEU A 107 -8.63 2.47 0.82
C LEU A 107 -9.17 1.41 -0.15
N PRO A 108 -10.20 1.73 -0.96
CA PRO A 108 -10.55 0.89 -2.09
C PRO A 108 -9.42 0.96 -3.13
N ILE A 109 -8.99 -0.20 -3.63
CA ILE A 109 -7.95 -0.25 -4.68
C ILE A 109 -8.54 -0.14 -6.09
N ASP A 110 -9.83 -0.41 -6.20
CA ASP A 110 -10.63 -0.34 -7.42
C ASP A 110 -11.27 1.04 -7.66
N GLU A 111 -11.02 2.00 -6.79
CA GLU A 111 -11.48 3.39 -6.91
C GLU A 111 -10.32 4.37 -6.70
N LEU A 112 -10.20 5.32 -7.60
CA LEU A 112 -9.26 6.44 -7.43
C LEU A 112 -9.81 7.40 -6.38
N SER A 113 -9.08 7.59 -5.31
CA SER A 113 -9.48 8.49 -4.21
C SER A 113 -8.39 9.55 -3.98
N PRO A 114 -8.76 10.82 -3.91
CA PRO A 114 -7.81 11.87 -3.55
C PRO A 114 -7.33 11.68 -2.10
N ILE A 115 -6.02 11.75 -1.89
CA ILE A 115 -5.39 11.76 -0.57
C ILE A 115 -4.82 13.16 -0.35
N GLN A 116 -4.97 13.70 0.86
CA GLN A 116 -4.32 14.97 1.20
C GLN A 116 -2.82 14.86 0.98
N ALA A 117 -2.26 15.79 0.23
CA ALA A 117 -0.86 15.81 -0.10
C ALA A 117 -0.25 17.20 0.13
N ARG A 118 1.06 17.22 0.35
CA ARG A 118 1.88 18.44 0.41
C ARG A 118 3.06 18.25 -0.53
N THR A 119 3.18 19.13 -1.50
CA THR A 119 4.29 19.13 -2.45
C THR A 119 5.62 19.29 -1.71
N LEU A 120 6.57 18.41 -1.99
CA LEU A 120 7.96 18.50 -1.56
C LEU A 120 8.80 19.08 -2.69
N GLU A 121 8.57 18.63 -3.92
CA GLU A 121 9.23 19.10 -5.13
C GLU A 121 8.26 19.04 -6.31
N SER A 122 8.37 19.99 -7.22
CA SER A 122 7.66 20.00 -8.47
C SER A 122 8.55 20.56 -9.57
N GLN A 123 8.63 19.85 -10.69
CA GLN A 123 9.54 20.22 -11.77
C GLN A 123 9.00 19.79 -13.13
N LEU A 124 9.11 20.70 -14.11
CA LEU A 124 8.96 20.37 -15.52
C LEU A 124 10.28 19.79 -16.03
N LEU A 125 10.23 18.61 -16.62
CA LEU A 125 11.43 17.96 -17.14
C LEU A 125 11.16 17.18 -18.42
N GLY A 126 12.22 16.98 -19.22
CA GLY A 126 12.15 16.06 -20.36
C GLY A 126 11.82 14.64 -19.87
N CYS A 127 10.85 14.00 -20.48
CA CYS A 127 10.35 12.71 -20.02
C CYS A 127 11.45 11.63 -19.98
N PRO A 128 11.76 11.07 -18.80
CA PRO A 128 12.73 9.98 -18.69
C PRO A 128 12.31 8.76 -19.54
N PRO A 129 13.23 8.03 -20.17
CA PRO A 129 12.89 6.94 -21.09
C PRO A 129 11.95 5.90 -20.47
N MET A 130 12.17 5.48 -19.22
CA MET A 130 11.30 4.49 -18.57
C MET A 130 9.89 5.03 -18.27
N VAL A 131 9.75 6.29 -17.95
CA VAL A 131 8.44 6.96 -17.78
C VAL A 131 7.74 7.09 -19.12
N ARG A 132 8.49 7.51 -20.16
CA ARG A 132 8.00 7.61 -21.53
C ARG A 132 7.42 6.30 -22.03
N ASP A 133 8.12 5.19 -21.80
CA ASP A 133 7.68 3.86 -22.21
C ASP A 133 6.39 3.44 -21.47
N ARG A 134 6.27 3.79 -20.19
CA ARG A 134 5.04 3.53 -19.38
C ARG A 134 3.84 4.37 -19.81
N LEU A 135 4.10 5.62 -20.22
CA LEU A 135 3.07 6.56 -20.65
C LEU A 135 2.84 6.54 -22.17
N CYS A 136 3.57 5.68 -22.92
CA CYS A 136 3.49 5.58 -24.36
C CYS A 136 3.70 6.92 -25.08
N LEU A 137 4.64 7.75 -24.58
CA LEU A 137 4.90 9.09 -25.10
C LEU A 137 5.97 9.08 -26.21
N PRO A 138 5.91 10.03 -27.17
CA PRO A 138 6.96 10.26 -28.15
C PRO A 138 8.27 10.73 -27.48
N VAL A 139 9.38 10.61 -28.20
CA VAL A 139 10.67 11.17 -27.80
C VAL A 139 10.59 12.70 -27.78
N GLY A 140 11.15 13.33 -26.76
CA GLY A 140 11.20 14.77 -26.61
C GLY A 140 10.00 15.41 -25.88
N TRP A 141 9.06 14.59 -25.40
CA TRP A 141 7.96 15.09 -24.60
C TRP A 141 8.43 15.55 -23.22
N THR A 142 7.70 16.54 -22.69
CA THR A 142 7.84 17.07 -21.34
C THR A 142 6.82 16.42 -20.41
N VAL A 143 7.23 16.19 -19.17
CA VAL A 143 6.35 15.75 -18.08
C VAL A 143 6.48 16.69 -16.91
N LEU A 144 5.39 16.85 -16.16
CA LEU A 144 5.42 17.44 -14.83
C LEU A 144 5.71 16.33 -13.82
N MET A 145 6.83 16.41 -13.13
CA MET A 145 7.15 15.56 -11.99
C MET A 145 6.76 16.28 -10.72
N ILE A 146 6.05 15.57 -9.84
CA ILE A 146 5.65 16.06 -8.51
C ILE A 146 6.03 15.01 -7.48
N GLU A 147 6.81 15.40 -6.49
CA GLU A 147 7.05 14.61 -5.28
C GLU A 147 6.25 15.19 -4.12
N SER A 148 5.52 14.35 -3.38
CA SER A 148 4.64 14.81 -2.33
C SER A 148 4.69 13.92 -1.09
N LEU A 149 4.51 14.55 0.07
CA LEU A 149 4.21 13.89 1.32
C LEU A 149 2.70 13.75 1.47
N LEU A 150 2.25 12.52 1.57
CA LEU A 150 0.84 12.18 1.79
C LEU A 150 0.51 12.22 3.27
N LEU A 151 -0.62 12.80 3.62
CA LEU A 151 -0.99 13.11 5.00
C LEU A 151 -2.41 12.65 5.32
N GLU A 152 -2.61 12.15 6.53
CA GLU A 152 -3.91 11.98 7.16
C GLU A 152 -3.91 12.72 8.50
N ASN A 153 -4.78 13.72 8.65
CA ASN A 153 -4.87 14.54 9.87
C ASN A 153 -3.50 15.09 10.32
N ALA A 154 -2.70 15.60 9.38
CA ALA A 154 -1.34 16.10 9.57
C ALA A 154 -0.28 15.03 9.96
N VAL A 155 -0.63 13.76 9.96
CA VAL A 155 0.31 12.66 10.21
C VAL A 155 0.81 12.09 8.87
N PRO A 156 2.14 11.91 8.70
CA PRO A 156 2.68 11.29 7.50
C PRO A 156 2.11 9.89 7.26
N LEU A 157 1.54 9.70 6.07
CA LEU A 157 0.93 8.47 5.62
C LEU A 157 1.76 7.77 4.57
N GLY A 158 2.41 8.56 3.71
CA GLY A 158 3.20 8.04 2.60
C GLY A 158 3.95 9.12 1.84
N LEU A 159 4.67 8.68 0.83
CA LEU A 159 5.36 9.50 -0.17
C LEU A 159 4.82 9.14 -1.54
N SER A 160 4.73 10.10 -2.44
CA SER A 160 4.39 9.86 -3.84
C SER A 160 5.36 10.58 -4.76
N VAL A 161 5.68 9.94 -5.88
CA VAL A 161 6.32 10.58 -7.03
C VAL A 161 5.41 10.33 -8.24
N SER A 162 4.99 11.40 -8.87
CA SER A 162 4.08 11.33 -10.01
C SER A 162 4.67 12.04 -11.22
N TYR A 163 4.45 11.46 -12.40
CA TYR A 163 4.83 12.01 -13.68
C TYR A 163 3.56 12.19 -14.52
N ILE A 164 3.25 13.42 -14.89
CA ILE A 164 2.05 13.79 -15.66
C ILE A 164 2.47 14.16 -17.07
N ALA A 165 1.91 13.50 -18.06
CA ALA A 165 2.15 13.80 -19.45
C ALA A 165 1.51 15.14 -19.85
N LEU A 166 2.31 16.07 -20.37
CA LEU A 166 1.85 17.36 -20.86
C LEU A 166 1.76 17.36 -22.38
N GLY A 167 0.68 17.95 -22.91
CA GLY A 167 0.59 18.27 -24.33
C GLY A 167 1.46 19.48 -24.69
N GLU A 168 1.69 19.68 -26.00
CA GLU A 168 2.41 20.86 -26.46
C GLU A 168 1.75 22.16 -25.97
N GLY A 169 2.53 23.04 -25.34
CA GLY A 169 2.08 24.34 -24.85
C GLY A 169 1.33 24.32 -23.54
N GLN A 170 1.16 23.15 -22.91
CA GLN A 170 0.46 23.07 -21.62
C GLN A 170 1.35 23.43 -20.41
N GLU A 171 2.69 23.55 -20.61
CA GLU A 171 3.65 23.78 -19.53
C GLU A 171 3.47 25.13 -18.83
N SER A 172 2.95 26.15 -19.54
CA SER A 172 2.82 27.52 -19.02
C SER A 172 1.62 27.75 -18.10
N ASP A 173 0.61 26.88 -18.17
CA ASP A 173 -0.70 27.12 -17.55
C ASP A 173 -0.98 26.20 -16.35
N ILE A 174 -0.04 25.33 -16.01
CA ILE A 174 -0.20 24.36 -14.91
C ILE A 174 0.24 24.98 -13.58
N ASN A 175 -0.64 24.87 -12.59
CA ASN A 175 -0.24 25.10 -11.20
C ASN A 175 0.58 23.93 -10.70
N THR A 176 1.90 24.10 -10.65
CA THR A 176 2.86 23.08 -10.23
C THR A 176 2.85 22.84 -8.71
N ASP A 177 2.16 23.69 -7.93
CA ASP A 177 2.02 23.50 -6.48
C ASP A 177 0.82 22.62 -6.12
N GLU A 178 -0.01 22.21 -7.09
CA GLU A 178 -1.11 21.27 -6.86
C GLU A 178 -0.55 19.85 -6.69
N PRO A 179 -0.65 19.24 -5.51
CA PRO A 179 -0.09 17.93 -5.25
C PRO A 179 -0.98 16.76 -5.71
N ASP A 180 -2.25 17.02 -6.00
CA ASP A 180 -3.21 15.99 -6.39
C ASP A 180 -3.22 15.78 -7.91
N VAL A 181 -2.66 14.67 -8.35
CA VAL A 181 -2.58 14.28 -9.76
C VAL A 181 -3.95 14.22 -10.44
N LEU A 182 -4.99 13.76 -9.73
CA LEU A 182 -6.33 13.65 -10.28
C LEU A 182 -6.90 15.03 -10.54
N LEU A 183 -6.68 15.99 -9.62
CA LEU A 183 -7.11 17.39 -9.81
C LEU A 183 -6.37 18.06 -10.95
N ILE A 184 -5.07 17.79 -11.13
CA ILE A 184 -4.32 18.30 -12.27
C ILE A 184 -4.90 17.75 -13.57
N LEU A 185 -5.08 16.45 -13.69
CA LEU A 185 -5.61 15.82 -14.89
C LEU A 185 -7.00 16.35 -15.23
N GLU A 186 -7.93 16.37 -14.28
CA GLU A 186 -9.32 16.72 -14.52
C GLU A 186 -9.55 18.22 -14.65
N ARG A 187 -9.02 19.03 -13.70
CA ARG A 187 -9.36 20.45 -13.61
C ARG A 187 -8.43 21.35 -14.41
N GLN A 188 -7.14 21.03 -14.45
CA GLN A 188 -6.18 21.88 -15.14
C GLN A 188 -5.99 21.45 -16.60
N LEU A 189 -5.95 20.15 -16.88
CA LEU A 189 -5.74 19.62 -18.22
C LEU A 189 -7.05 19.23 -18.95
N GLY A 190 -8.20 19.25 -18.25
CA GLY A 190 -9.49 18.89 -18.83
C GLY A 190 -9.60 17.44 -19.28
N ILE A 191 -8.77 16.56 -18.72
CA ILE A 191 -8.71 15.14 -19.06
C ILE A 191 -9.75 14.38 -18.23
N ARG A 192 -10.65 13.66 -18.91
CA ARG A 192 -11.55 12.74 -18.22
C ARG A 192 -10.85 11.44 -17.92
N ILE A 193 -10.80 11.07 -16.64
CA ILE A 193 -10.16 9.84 -16.20
C ILE A 193 -11.08 8.66 -16.52
N GLY A 194 -10.53 7.67 -17.24
CA GLY A 194 -11.20 6.41 -17.57
C GLY A 194 -10.92 5.29 -16.59
N GLY A 195 -9.77 5.34 -15.93
CA GLY A 195 -9.38 4.34 -14.94
C GLY A 195 -7.88 4.30 -14.70
N SER A 196 -7.44 3.34 -13.90
CA SER A 196 -6.02 3.10 -13.67
C SER A 196 -5.69 1.61 -13.72
N ARG A 197 -4.39 1.34 -13.93
CA ARG A 197 -3.81 0.01 -13.73
C ARG A 197 -2.88 0.08 -12.54
N THR A 198 -3.29 -0.57 -11.45
CA THR A 198 -2.60 -0.56 -10.18
C THR A 198 -1.76 -1.82 -9.99
N THR A 199 -0.51 -1.66 -9.57
CA THR A 199 0.37 -2.74 -9.12
C THR A 199 0.74 -2.49 -7.66
N VAL A 200 0.61 -3.51 -6.81
CA VAL A 200 0.90 -3.40 -5.38
C VAL A 200 1.98 -4.40 -5.00
N SER A 201 2.95 -3.96 -4.25
CA SER A 201 3.98 -4.83 -3.65
C SER A 201 4.38 -4.33 -2.25
N ALA A 202 5.23 -5.09 -1.57
CA ALA A 202 5.79 -4.71 -0.29
C ALA A 202 7.26 -4.31 -0.46
N VAL A 203 7.67 -3.22 0.20
CA VAL A 203 9.06 -2.75 0.25
C VAL A 203 9.42 -2.37 1.68
N SER A 204 10.71 -2.28 1.96
CA SER A 204 11.21 -1.74 3.24
C SER A 204 11.47 -0.24 3.09
N ALA A 205 11.27 0.52 4.17
CA ALA A 205 11.65 1.92 4.22
C ALA A 205 13.17 2.05 4.13
N ASP A 206 13.65 2.77 3.12
CA ASP A 206 15.02 3.27 3.09
C ASP A 206 15.17 4.41 4.12
N GLU A 207 16.41 4.84 4.35
CA GLU A 207 16.73 5.83 5.38
C GLU A 207 16.00 7.16 5.15
N GLN A 208 15.95 7.64 3.92
CA GLN A 208 15.27 8.89 3.56
C GLN A 208 13.74 8.78 3.72
N SER A 209 13.15 7.70 3.23
CA SER A 209 11.71 7.44 3.40
C SER A 209 11.34 7.30 4.87
N ALA A 210 12.19 6.64 5.67
CA ALA A 210 11.97 6.46 7.10
C ALA A 210 11.94 7.79 7.84
N GLU A 211 12.89 8.70 7.55
CA GLU A 211 12.97 10.04 8.14
C GLU A 211 11.72 10.87 7.78
N LEU A 212 11.33 10.92 6.51
CA LEU A 212 10.18 11.69 6.05
C LEU A 212 8.84 11.17 6.60
N LEU A 213 8.73 9.86 6.79
CA LEU A 213 7.51 9.22 7.29
C LEU A 213 7.46 9.11 8.82
N GLY A 214 8.57 9.40 9.52
CA GLY A 214 8.67 9.24 10.96
C GLY A 214 8.53 7.77 11.40
N VAL A 215 9.15 6.84 10.66
CA VAL A 215 9.21 5.42 10.97
C VAL A 215 10.66 4.94 11.13
N GLU A 216 10.86 3.74 11.63
CA GLU A 216 12.20 3.15 11.70
C GLU A 216 12.70 2.72 10.31
N GLY A 217 14.01 2.77 10.08
CA GLY A 217 14.62 2.20 8.89
C GLY A 217 14.28 0.71 8.75
N GLY A 218 13.90 0.27 7.56
CA GLY A 218 13.43 -1.09 7.32
C GLY A 218 11.95 -1.35 7.66
N ALA A 219 11.21 -0.36 8.17
CA ALA A 219 9.77 -0.50 8.41
C ALA A 219 9.04 -0.95 7.13
N PRO A 220 8.01 -1.81 7.22
CA PRO A 220 7.29 -2.29 6.06
C PRO A 220 6.43 -1.17 5.45
N LEU A 221 6.63 -0.95 4.15
CA LEU A 221 5.83 -0.05 3.34
C LEU A 221 5.09 -0.83 2.26
N ILE A 222 3.91 -0.34 1.90
CA ILE A 222 3.21 -0.77 0.69
C ILE A 222 3.71 0.11 -0.44
N TRP A 223 4.27 -0.50 -1.48
CA TRP A 223 4.59 0.20 -2.73
C TRP A 223 3.46 -0.02 -3.71
N LEU A 224 2.96 1.08 -4.27
CA LEU A 224 1.88 1.07 -5.22
C LEU A 224 2.32 1.87 -6.45
N GLU A 225 2.08 1.32 -7.64
CA GLU A 225 2.27 1.99 -8.91
C GLU A 225 0.93 2.06 -9.65
N ASP A 226 0.52 3.25 -10.02
CA ASP A 226 -0.67 3.52 -10.82
C ASP A 226 -0.28 4.12 -12.17
N VAL A 227 -0.75 3.49 -13.24
CA VAL A 227 -0.77 4.10 -14.57
C VAL A 227 -2.20 4.57 -14.83
N ILE A 228 -2.41 5.87 -14.70
CA ILE A 228 -3.72 6.50 -14.84
C ILE A 228 -3.97 6.82 -16.31
N SER A 229 -5.10 6.40 -16.84
CA SER A 229 -5.47 6.58 -18.24
C SER A 229 -6.74 7.42 -18.38
N ASP A 230 -6.87 8.11 -19.52
CA ASP A 230 -8.09 8.82 -19.89
C ASP A 230 -9.20 7.86 -20.33
N ASP A 231 -10.37 8.43 -20.68
CA ASP A 231 -11.55 7.71 -21.16
C ASP A 231 -11.37 7.05 -22.55
N HIS A 232 -10.25 7.32 -23.22
CA HIS A 232 -9.83 6.64 -24.44
C HIS A 232 -8.78 5.54 -24.19
N GLY A 233 -8.39 5.32 -22.92
CA GLY A 233 -7.39 4.35 -22.53
C GLY A 233 -5.94 4.80 -22.77
N GLN A 234 -5.69 6.09 -23.04
CA GLN A 234 -4.34 6.62 -23.19
C GLN A 234 -3.76 6.93 -21.80
N PRO A 235 -2.55 6.42 -21.48
CA PRO A 235 -1.88 6.74 -20.24
C PRO A 235 -1.58 8.25 -20.15
N ARG A 236 -1.94 8.87 -19.02
CA ARG A 236 -1.77 10.29 -18.76
C ARG A 236 -0.88 10.61 -17.58
N ALA A 237 -0.83 9.72 -16.60
CA ALA A 237 0.06 9.87 -15.47
C ALA A 237 0.58 8.51 -14.99
N LEU A 238 1.79 8.55 -14.44
CA LEU A 238 2.42 7.45 -13.69
C LEU A 238 2.64 7.94 -12.28
N SER A 239 2.02 7.30 -11.30
CA SER A 239 2.20 7.61 -9.88
C SER A 239 2.81 6.42 -9.15
N GLN A 240 3.83 6.68 -8.34
CA GLN A 240 4.49 5.68 -7.51
C GLN A 240 4.41 6.13 -6.06
N LEU A 241 3.78 5.31 -5.23
CA LEU A 241 3.50 5.63 -3.83
C LEU A 241 4.22 4.66 -2.91
N ARG A 242 4.74 5.17 -1.81
CA ARG A 242 5.22 4.41 -0.65
C ARG A 242 4.36 4.75 0.55
N LEU A 243 3.53 3.82 0.98
CA LEU A 243 2.55 4.03 2.04
C LEU A 243 2.93 3.21 3.28
N ARG A 244 2.72 3.78 4.45
CA ARG A 244 2.98 3.11 5.73
C ARG A 244 2.09 1.90 5.90
N GLY A 245 2.67 0.70 6.02
CA GLY A 245 1.94 -0.56 6.19
C GLY A 245 1.24 -0.71 7.54
N ASP A 246 1.62 0.12 8.54
CA ASP A 246 0.95 0.20 9.84
C ASP A 246 -0.28 1.13 9.84
N ARG A 247 -0.45 1.94 8.77
CA ARG A 247 -1.50 2.96 8.68
C ARG A 247 -2.47 2.74 7.53
N VAL A 248 -2.03 2.10 6.46
CA VAL A 248 -2.81 1.94 5.23
C VAL A 248 -3.05 0.46 4.95
N ALA A 249 -4.25 0.16 4.51
CA ALA A 249 -4.60 -1.12 3.90
C ALA A 249 -5.48 -0.88 2.67
N PHE A 250 -5.44 -1.79 1.72
CA PHE A 250 -6.26 -1.74 0.53
C PHE A 250 -7.32 -2.83 0.54
N SER A 251 -8.49 -2.49 -0.02
CA SER A 251 -9.57 -3.43 -0.26
C SER A 251 -9.94 -3.45 -1.74
N ALA A 252 -10.33 -4.61 -2.25
CA ALA A 252 -10.86 -4.76 -3.61
C ALA A 252 -11.96 -5.81 -3.63
N ASN A 253 -12.92 -5.66 -4.54
CA ASN A 253 -13.96 -6.63 -4.78
C ASN A 253 -13.56 -7.51 -5.98
N ALA A 254 -13.25 -8.78 -5.72
CA ALA A 254 -12.98 -9.74 -6.76
C ALA A 254 -14.26 -10.43 -7.23
N ARG A 255 -14.48 -10.52 -8.54
CA ARG A 255 -15.55 -11.33 -9.15
C ARG A 255 -14.91 -12.50 -9.91
N ARG A 256 -15.47 -13.69 -9.77
CA ARG A 256 -15.06 -14.83 -10.59
C ARG A 256 -15.60 -14.60 -12.01
N SER A 257 -14.71 -14.56 -13.00
CA SER A 257 -15.13 -14.72 -14.41
C SER A 257 -15.70 -16.11 -14.60
N ALA A 258 -16.86 -16.19 -15.21
CA ALA A 258 -17.52 -17.46 -15.56
C ALA A 258 -16.78 -18.17 -16.69
#